data_521503487b92598d3b433b3c33fa3221
#
_entry.id   521503487b92598d3b433b3c33fa3221
#
_cell.length_a   1.000
_cell.length_b   1.000
_cell.length_c   1.000
_cell.angle_alpha   90.00
_cell.angle_beta   90.00
_cell.angle_gamma   90.00
#
_symmetry.space_group_name_H-M   'P 1'
#
loop_
_entity.id
_entity.type
_entity.pdbx_description
1 polymer ?
#
loop_
_entity_poly.entity_id
_entity_poly.type
_entity_poly.pdbx_seq_one_letter_code
_entity_poly.pdbx_strand_id
1 'polypeptide(L)'
;MSAHALLSPSSAHRWLNCPLAPRLEAQLPEKPSEYAREGTIAHSICEVSAKLHFKKIKKTEYNKVVKKYKADPQWDDEMLQTAETYSEHLAERAMGFDNEPYIAFEVKVDISDVVPEAFGRCDCIMFGGDTLVITDYKHGKGVPVSASDNPQLKLYAL
;
A
#
# COMPACT_ATOMS: atom_id res chain seq x y z
N MET A 1 -14.72 -0.69 -17.07
CA MET A 1 -14.05 0.43 -16.35
C MET A 1 -12.67 -0.06 -16.01
N SER A 2 -11.63 0.73 -16.29
CA SER A 2 -10.24 0.38 -15.93
C SER A 2 -10.12 0.13 -14.44
N ALA A 3 -9.44 -0.97 -14.04
CA ALA A 3 -9.18 -1.29 -12.64
C ALA A 3 -8.16 -0.32 -12.00
N HIS A 4 -7.46 0.47 -12.82
CA HIS A 4 -6.44 1.42 -12.42
C HIS A 4 -6.82 2.85 -12.80
N ALA A 5 -6.55 3.78 -11.89
CA ALA A 5 -6.71 5.20 -12.15
C ALA A 5 -5.67 5.67 -13.20
N LEU A 6 -6.06 6.54 -14.13
CA LEU A 6 -5.13 7.13 -15.08
C LEU A 6 -4.03 7.93 -14.35
N LEU A 7 -4.42 8.71 -13.34
CA LEU A 7 -3.52 9.50 -12.50
C LEU A 7 -3.44 8.91 -11.08
N SER A 8 -3.00 7.63 -10.98
CA SER A 8 -2.91 6.98 -9.68
C SER A 8 -1.86 7.66 -8.77
N PRO A 9 -2.11 7.76 -7.44
CA PRO A 9 -1.12 8.26 -6.50
C PRO A 9 0.21 7.51 -6.55
N SER A 10 0.18 6.20 -6.73
CA SER A 10 1.40 5.37 -6.84
C SER A 10 2.26 5.70 -8.06
N SER A 11 1.68 6.28 -9.11
CA SER A 11 2.41 6.74 -10.30
C SER A 11 2.69 8.25 -10.31
N ALA A 12 2.37 8.96 -9.23
CA ALA A 12 2.43 10.42 -9.15
C ALA A 12 3.80 10.99 -9.53
N HIS A 13 4.88 10.36 -9.09
CA HIS A 13 6.22 10.78 -9.48
C HIS A 13 6.40 10.86 -11.01
N ARG A 14 5.78 9.96 -11.78
CA ARG A 14 5.88 9.95 -13.24
C ARG A 14 5.04 11.05 -13.88
N TRP A 15 3.75 11.12 -13.57
CA TRP A 15 2.85 12.06 -14.23
C TRP A 15 3.04 13.51 -13.77
N LEU A 16 3.60 13.76 -12.58
CA LEU A 16 4.03 15.10 -12.17
C LEU A 16 5.24 15.60 -12.97
N ASN A 17 6.16 14.70 -13.35
CA ASN A 17 7.32 15.06 -14.16
C ASN A 17 7.06 15.00 -15.66
N CYS A 18 6.13 14.17 -16.12
CA CYS A 18 5.74 14.03 -17.52
C CYS A 18 4.22 13.86 -17.64
N PRO A 19 3.44 14.94 -17.82
CA PRO A 19 1.98 14.87 -17.89
C PRO A 19 1.42 14.01 -19.04
N LEU A 20 2.22 13.73 -20.06
CA LEU A 20 1.82 12.86 -21.18
C LEU A 20 2.02 11.36 -20.88
N ALA A 21 2.86 11.02 -19.91
CA ALA A 21 3.22 9.63 -19.60
C ALA A 21 1.98 8.74 -19.38
N PRO A 22 0.98 9.10 -18.55
CA PRO A 22 -0.17 8.25 -18.30
C PRO A 22 -0.97 7.89 -19.56
N ARG A 23 -1.15 8.85 -20.47
CA ARG A 23 -1.88 8.63 -21.73
C ARG A 23 -1.11 7.78 -22.72
N LEU A 24 0.21 7.89 -22.75
CA LEU A 24 1.06 7.04 -23.57
C LEU A 24 1.11 5.62 -23.02
N GLU A 25 1.28 5.48 -21.70
CA GLU A 25 1.29 4.18 -21.01
C GLU A 25 -0.02 3.43 -21.20
N ALA A 26 -1.17 4.12 -21.13
CA ALA A 26 -2.48 3.52 -21.35
C ALA A 26 -2.69 2.93 -22.76
N GLN A 27 -1.85 3.31 -23.74
CA GLN A 27 -1.88 2.75 -25.09
C GLN A 27 -0.99 1.51 -25.25
N LEU A 28 -0.14 1.24 -24.25
CA LEU A 28 0.74 0.07 -24.28
C LEU A 28 0.04 -1.14 -23.66
N PRO A 29 0.29 -2.34 -24.19
CA PRO A 29 -0.25 -3.55 -23.58
C PRO A 29 0.36 -3.74 -22.17
N GLU A 30 -0.51 -4.04 -21.20
CA GLU A 30 -0.05 -4.42 -19.88
C GLU A 30 0.78 -5.71 -19.97
N LYS A 31 2.04 -5.63 -19.56
CA LYS A 31 2.90 -6.82 -19.46
C LYS A 31 2.88 -7.29 -18.02
N PRO A 32 2.34 -8.49 -17.75
CA PRO A 32 2.46 -9.07 -16.42
C PRO A 32 3.94 -9.19 -16.05
N SER A 33 4.30 -8.66 -14.89
CA SER A 33 5.65 -8.75 -14.34
C SER A 33 5.64 -9.69 -13.16
N GLU A 34 6.62 -10.59 -13.10
CA GLU A 34 6.82 -11.47 -11.93
C GLU A 34 7.02 -10.64 -10.66
N TYR A 35 7.76 -9.53 -10.76
CA TYR A 35 7.96 -8.59 -9.66
C TYR A 35 6.64 -7.93 -9.20
N ALA A 36 5.71 -7.63 -10.12
CA ALA A 36 4.41 -7.08 -9.76
C ALA A 36 3.57 -8.11 -9.01
N ARG A 37 3.66 -9.39 -9.38
CA ARG A 37 2.96 -10.48 -8.69
C ARG A 37 3.56 -10.71 -7.30
N GLU A 38 4.89 -10.78 -7.20
CA GLU A 38 5.60 -10.87 -5.93
C GLU A 38 5.21 -9.73 -4.99
N GLY A 39 5.23 -8.48 -5.48
CA GLY A 39 4.77 -7.32 -4.73
C GLY A 39 3.33 -7.45 -4.24
N THR A 40 2.41 -7.94 -5.08
CA THR A 40 1.01 -8.16 -4.71
C THR A 40 0.87 -9.18 -3.57
N ILE A 41 1.65 -10.27 -3.61
CA ILE A 41 1.66 -11.27 -2.54
C ILE A 41 2.17 -10.64 -1.24
N ALA A 42 3.31 -9.96 -1.30
CA ALA A 42 3.92 -9.32 -0.14
C ALA A 42 2.97 -8.29 0.52
N HIS A 43 2.31 -7.42 -0.26
CA HIS A 43 1.29 -6.50 0.24
C HIS A 43 0.13 -7.25 0.91
N SER A 44 -0.37 -8.33 0.31
CA SER A 44 -1.45 -9.13 0.91
C SER A 44 -1.06 -9.76 2.24
N ILE A 45 0.20 -10.20 2.38
CA ILE A 45 0.70 -10.77 3.64
C ILE A 45 0.91 -9.68 4.70
N CYS A 46 1.44 -8.52 4.33
CA CYS A 46 1.56 -7.36 5.21
C CYS A 46 0.19 -6.90 5.73
N GLU A 47 -0.79 -6.79 4.84
CA GLU A 47 -2.16 -6.44 5.19
C GLU A 47 -2.75 -7.36 6.25
N VAL A 48 -2.74 -8.68 6.01
CA VAL A 48 -3.36 -9.62 6.96
C VAL A 48 -2.56 -9.77 8.24
N SER A 49 -1.24 -9.59 8.21
CA SER A 49 -0.38 -9.57 9.40
C SER A 49 -0.70 -8.36 10.27
N ALA A 50 -0.75 -7.17 9.69
CA ALA A 50 -1.12 -5.95 10.39
C ALA A 50 -2.56 -6.03 10.94
N LYS A 51 -3.53 -6.48 10.13
CA LYS A 51 -4.92 -6.68 10.58
C LYS A 51 -5.02 -7.67 11.75
N LEU A 52 -4.21 -8.74 11.75
CA LEU A 52 -4.16 -9.68 12.87
C LEU A 52 -3.53 -9.04 14.10
N HIS A 53 -2.41 -8.32 13.94
CA HIS A 53 -1.71 -7.61 15.01
C HIS A 53 -2.65 -6.64 15.73
N PHE A 54 -3.40 -5.84 14.97
CA PHE A 54 -4.39 -4.89 15.49
C PHE A 54 -5.76 -5.51 15.79
N LYS A 55 -5.87 -6.84 15.86
CA LYS A 55 -7.11 -7.57 16.20
C LYS A 55 -8.31 -7.25 15.31
N LYS A 56 -8.08 -6.81 14.07
CA LYS A 56 -9.13 -6.52 13.08
C LYS A 56 -9.64 -7.79 12.38
N ILE A 57 -8.84 -8.87 12.37
CA ILE A 57 -9.22 -10.19 11.83
C ILE A 57 -8.86 -11.31 12.79
N LYS A 58 -9.44 -12.50 12.56
CA LYS A 58 -9.12 -13.71 13.33
C LYS A 58 -7.91 -14.44 12.74
N LYS A 59 -7.21 -15.21 13.57
CA LYS A 59 -6.08 -16.05 13.15
C LYS A 59 -6.45 -17.04 12.04
N THR A 60 -7.71 -17.48 11.98
CA THR A 60 -8.22 -18.36 10.92
C THR A 60 -8.20 -17.69 9.55
N GLU A 61 -8.55 -16.41 9.49
CA GLU A 61 -8.53 -15.63 8.23
C GLU A 61 -7.09 -15.39 7.77
N TYR A 62 -6.21 -14.99 8.68
CA TYR A 62 -4.78 -14.89 8.42
C TYR A 62 -4.22 -16.20 7.85
N ASN A 63 -4.45 -17.33 8.53
CA ASN A 63 -3.94 -18.62 8.09
C ASN A 63 -4.46 -19.03 6.70
N LYS A 64 -5.71 -18.68 6.39
CA LYS A 64 -6.31 -18.95 5.06
C LYS A 64 -5.56 -18.19 3.96
N VAL A 65 -5.24 -16.90 4.19
CA VAL A 65 -4.53 -16.07 3.21
C VAL A 65 -3.09 -16.54 3.04
N VAL A 66 -2.37 -16.76 4.14
CA VAL A 66 -1.00 -17.28 4.12
C VAL A 66 -0.93 -18.62 3.39
N LYS A 67 -1.84 -19.56 3.70
CA LYS A 67 -1.89 -20.86 3.02
C LYS A 67 -2.12 -20.72 1.51
N LYS A 68 -2.99 -19.78 1.09
CA LYS A 68 -3.25 -19.50 -0.32
C LYS A 68 -1.97 -19.07 -1.04
N TYR A 69 -1.24 -18.13 -0.47
CA TYR A 69 -0.07 -17.56 -1.12
C TYR A 69 1.19 -18.42 -1.00
N LYS A 70 1.30 -19.26 0.03
CA LYS A 70 2.39 -20.26 0.13
C LYS A 70 2.41 -21.28 -1.02
N ALA A 71 1.30 -21.44 -1.71
CA ALA A 71 1.21 -22.29 -2.90
C ALA A 71 1.58 -21.57 -4.20
N ASP A 72 1.87 -20.26 -4.15
CA ASP A 72 2.21 -19.46 -5.31
C ASP A 72 3.71 -19.60 -5.64
N PRO A 73 4.10 -19.74 -6.93
CA PRO A 73 5.51 -19.83 -7.33
C PRO A 73 6.36 -18.61 -6.96
N GLN A 74 5.73 -17.44 -6.75
CA GLN A 74 6.40 -16.20 -6.36
C GLN A 74 6.44 -16.00 -4.83
N TRP A 75 6.07 -17.03 -4.06
CA TRP A 75 6.17 -16.99 -2.61
C TRP A 75 7.62 -17.00 -2.15
N ASP A 76 7.94 -16.16 -1.18
CA ASP A 76 9.20 -16.19 -0.42
C ASP A 76 8.87 -16.13 1.08
N ASP A 77 9.51 -16.99 1.87
CA ASP A 77 9.33 -17.02 3.32
C ASP A 77 9.81 -15.71 4.00
N GLU A 78 10.69 -14.95 3.37
CA GLU A 78 11.11 -13.62 3.81
C GLU A 78 9.91 -12.65 3.91
N MET A 79 8.85 -12.87 3.12
CA MET A 79 7.62 -12.07 3.17
C MET A 79 6.92 -12.13 4.54
N LEU A 80 7.05 -13.24 5.28
CA LEU A 80 6.48 -13.32 6.63
C LEU A 80 7.25 -12.46 7.62
N GLN A 81 8.57 -12.46 7.52
CA GLN A 81 9.44 -11.66 8.39
C GLN A 81 9.25 -10.17 8.13
N THR A 82 9.19 -9.76 6.85
CA THR A 82 8.95 -8.37 6.49
C THR A 82 7.56 -7.89 6.91
N ALA A 83 6.54 -8.77 6.85
CA ALA A 83 5.19 -8.46 7.31
C ALA A 83 5.10 -8.32 8.84
N GLU A 84 5.89 -9.07 9.59
CA GLU A 84 6.03 -8.91 11.04
C GLU A 84 6.66 -7.56 11.36
N THR A 85 7.81 -7.24 10.77
CA THR A 85 8.49 -5.95 10.90
C THR A 85 7.58 -4.77 10.52
N TYR A 86 6.80 -4.91 9.43
CA TYR A 86 5.81 -3.90 9.04
C TYR A 86 4.75 -3.70 10.13
N SER A 87 4.22 -4.80 10.69
CA SER A 87 3.18 -4.75 11.72
C SER A 87 3.70 -4.12 13.02
N GLU A 88 4.94 -4.42 13.41
CA GLU A 88 5.63 -3.82 14.56
C GLU A 88 5.87 -2.32 14.37
N HIS A 89 6.33 -1.93 13.18
CA HIS A 89 6.50 -0.52 12.83
C HIS A 89 5.18 0.26 12.94
N LEU A 90 4.08 -0.31 12.45
CA LEU A 90 2.76 0.30 12.61
C LEU A 90 2.34 0.41 14.08
N ALA A 91 2.64 -0.60 14.90
CA ALA A 91 2.36 -0.55 16.33
C ALA A 91 3.17 0.55 17.04
N GLU A 92 4.44 0.71 16.70
CA GLU A 92 5.28 1.80 17.22
C GLU A 92 4.69 3.18 16.84
N ARG A 93 4.22 3.33 15.59
CA ARG A 93 3.56 4.57 15.16
C ARG A 93 2.27 4.83 15.92
N ALA A 94 1.47 3.79 16.17
CA ALA A 94 0.23 3.91 16.95
C ALA A 94 0.49 4.32 18.40
N MET A 95 1.59 3.87 19.02
CA MET A 95 1.99 4.27 20.37
C MET A 95 2.43 5.74 20.46
N GLY A 96 2.76 6.39 19.35
CA GLY A 96 3.11 7.80 19.31
C GLY A 96 1.93 8.76 19.42
N PHE A 97 0.69 8.26 19.44
CA PHE A 97 -0.51 9.07 19.64
C PHE A 97 -0.86 9.18 21.14
N ASP A 98 -1.36 10.33 21.58
CA ASP A 98 -1.77 10.55 22.97
C ASP A 98 -2.93 9.62 23.40
N ASN A 99 -3.78 9.25 22.46
CA ASN A 99 -4.88 8.30 22.64
C ASN A 99 -4.87 7.29 21.50
N GLU A 100 -5.62 6.19 21.66
CA GLU A 100 -5.75 5.17 20.63
C GLU A 100 -6.23 5.78 19.29
N PRO A 101 -5.41 5.74 18.22
CA PRO A 101 -5.79 6.33 16.94
C PRO A 101 -6.83 5.47 16.21
N TYR A 102 -7.61 6.10 15.35
CA TYR A 102 -8.29 5.36 14.29
C TYR A 102 -7.26 4.74 13.35
N ILE A 103 -7.42 3.43 13.07
CA ILE A 103 -6.51 2.69 12.17
C ILE A 103 -7.34 1.96 11.12
N ALA A 104 -7.00 2.18 9.85
CA ALA A 104 -7.60 1.50 8.71
C ALA A 104 -6.52 1.00 7.74
N PHE A 105 -6.80 -0.16 7.13
CA PHE A 105 -5.90 -0.84 6.19
C PHE A 105 -6.54 -0.97 4.82
N GLU A 106 -5.73 -0.90 3.75
CA GLU A 106 -6.17 -1.03 2.36
C GLU A 106 -7.31 -0.06 2.02
N VAL A 107 -7.14 1.18 2.45
CA VAL A 107 -8.16 2.22 2.29
C VAL A 107 -8.20 2.70 0.85
N LYS A 108 -9.37 2.62 0.22
CA LYS A 108 -9.58 3.27 -1.06
C LYS A 108 -9.65 4.78 -0.84
N VAL A 109 -8.72 5.50 -1.46
CA VAL A 109 -8.66 6.96 -1.46
C VAL A 109 -9.07 7.45 -2.84
N ASP A 110 -10.11 8.24 -2.89
CA ASP A 110 -10.61 8.89 -4.09
C ASP A 110 -10.32 10.40 -3.96
N ILE A 111 -9.46 10.90 -4.82
CA ILE A 111 -9.04 12.30 -4.85
C ILE A 111 -9.47 12.98 -6.15
N SER A 112 -10.49 12.44 -6.82
CA SER A 112 -10.98 12.92 -8.12
C SER A 112 -11.49 14.35 -8.08
N ASP A 113 -11.90 14.84 -6.91
CA ASP A 113 -12.30 16.25 -6.73
C ASP A 113 -11.13 17.22 -6.87
N VAL A 114 -9.90 16.78 -6.63
CA VAL A 114 -8.68 17.61 -6.72
C VAL A 114 -7.87 17.27 -7.96
N VAL A 115 -7.73 15.98 -8.25
CA VAL A 115 -6.99 15.48 -9.41
C VAL A 115 -7.93 14.58 -10.21
N PRO A 116 -8.42 15.05 -11.39
CA PRO A 116 -9.34 14.29 -12.21
C PRO A 116 -8.84 12.86 -12.51
N GLU A 117 -9.75 11.87 -12.44
CA GLU A 117 -9.45 10.46 -12.70
C GLU A 117 -8.41 9.85 -11.75
N ALA A 118 -8.18 10.47 -10.58
CA ALA A 118 -7.23 10.00 -9.58
C ALA A 118 -7.91 9.29 -8.42
N PHE A 119 -7.56 8.04 -8.23
CA PHE A 119 -7.89 7.23 -7.06
C PHE A 119 -6.78 6.23 -6.81
N GLY A 120 -6.71 5.72 -5.61
CA GLY A 120 -5.71 4.73 -5.25
C GLY A 120 -6.11 3.92 -4.02
N ARG A 121 -5.17 3.17 -3.51
CA ARG A 121 -5.33 2.38 -2.29
C ARG A 121 -4.13 2.63 -1.40
N CYS A 122 -4.40 3.08 -0.19
CA CYS A 122 -3.39 3.32 0.83
C CYS A 122 -3.30 2.12 1.77
N ASP A 123 -2.10 1.63 2.02
CA ASP A 123 -1.91 0.39 2.80
C ASP A 123 -2.32 0.57 4.26
N CYS A 124 -1.95 1.69 4.88
CA CYS A 124 -2.39 2.00 6.24
C CYS A 124 -2.56 3.51 6.45
N ILE A 125 -3.67 3.87 7.07
CA ILE A 125 -3.95 5.23 7.55
C ILE A 125 -4.21 5.17 9.06
N MET A 126 -3.55 6.05 9.81
CA MET A 126 -3.83 6.27 11.24
C MET A 126 -4.19 7.73 11.44
N PHE A 127 -5.19 7.98 12.27
CA PHE A 127 -5.64 9.33 12.60
C PHE A 127 -5.99 9.44 14.07
N GLY A 128 -5.52 10.51 14.72
CA GLY A 128 -5.86 10.82 16.11
C GLY A 128 -5.41 12.22 16.49
N GLY A 129 -6.27 12.96 17.19
CA GLY A 129 -6.02 14.38 17.45
C GLY A 129 -5.82 15.15 16.15
N ASP A 130 -4.72 15.89 16.05
CA ASP A 130 -4.34 16.67 14.87
C ASP A 130 -3.30 15.95 13.99
N THR A 131 -3.10 14.64 14.22
CA THR A 131 -2.06 13.87 13.56
C THR A 131 -2.65 12.85 12.60
N LEU A 132 -2.20 12.88 11.35
CA LEU A 132 -2.46 11.90 10.31
C LEU A 132 -1.15 11.20 9.95
N VAL A 133 -1.13 9.87 10.06
CA VAL A 133 -0.01 9.04 9.63
C VAL A 133 -0.45 8.16 8.46
N ILE A 134 0.28 8.26 7.35
CA ILE A 134 0.08 7.46 6.15
C ILE A 134 1.30 6.58 5.97
N THR A 135 1.07 5.28 5.84
CA THR A 135 2.14 4.30 5.60
C THR A 135 1.83 3.52 4.33
N ASP A 136 2.83 3.44 3.46
CA ASP A 136 2.77 2.71 2.21
C ASP A 136 3.95 1.73 2.17
N TYR A 137 3.66 0.44 2.11
CA TYR A 137 4.64 -0.63 2.10
C TYR A 137 5.27 -0.76 0.72
N LYS A 138 6.58 -0.88 0.66
CA LYS A 138 7.32 -1.12 -0.58
C LYS A 138 8.08 -2.42 -0.49
N HIS A 139 7.81 -3.35 -1.39
CA HIS A 139 8.45 -4.66 -1.47
C HIS A 139 9.55 -4.69 -2.53
N GLY A 140 10.59 -5.49 -2.25
CA GLY A 140 11.64 -5.83 -3.21
C GLY A 140 12.96 -5.08 -2.98
N LYS A 141 13.97 -5.45 -3.78
CA LYS A 141 15.35 -4.92 -3.74
C LYS A 141 15.53 -3.77 -4.75
N GLY A 142 14.50 -2.96 -4.93
CA GLY A 142 14.49 -1.86 -5.91
C GLY A 142 15.21 -0.59 -5.42
N VAL A 143 14.91 0.52 -6.08
CA VAL A 143 15.41 1.84 -5.70
C VAL A 143 14.74 2.25 -4.39
N PRO A 144 15.52 2.72 -3.38
CA PRO A 144 14.95 3.24 -2.14
C PRO A 144 13.98 4.39 -2.41
N VAL A 145 12.81 4.34 -1.77
CA VAL A 145 11.78 5.38 -1.87
C VAL A 145 11.76 6.16 -0.58
N SER A 146 12.06 7.47 -0.66
CA SER A 146 11.96 8.37 0.49
C SER A 146 10.51 8.63 0.86
N ALA A 147 10.21 8.69 2.15
CA ALA A 147 8.93 9.19 2.65
C ALA A 147 8.88 10.72 2.63
N SER A 148 10.04 11.40 2.73
CA SER A 148 10.13 12.85 2.68
C SER A 148 9.78 13.36 1.29
N ASP A 149 8.85 14.32 1.24
CA ASP A 149 8.35 14.94 0.02
C ASP A 149 7.74 13.96 -1.01
N ASN A 150 7.33 12.79 -0.54
CA ASN A 150 6.77 11.77 -1.39
C ASN A 150 5.39 12.18 -1.94
N PRO A 151 5.23 12.32 -3.27
CA PRO A 151 3.96 12.77 -3.85
C PRO A 151 2.82 11.77 -3.67
N GLN A 152 3.09 10.47 -3.62
CA GLN A 152 2.07 9.45 -3.36
C GLN A 152 1.46 9.64 -1.97
N LEU A 153 2.31 9.81 -0.95
CA LEU A 153 1.84 10.00 0.44
C LEU A 153 1.10 11.32 0.60
N LYS A 154 1.58 12.40 -0.06
CA LYS A 154 0.90 13.71 -0.05
C LYS A 154 -0.50 13.63 -0.66
N LEU A 155 -0.66 12.89 -1.77
CA LEU A 155 -1.96 12.70 -2.43
C LEU A 155 -2.92 11.86 -1.57
N TYR A 156 -2.42 10.91 -0.80
CA TYR A 156 -3.26 10.15 0.14
C TYR A 156 -3.68 10.99 1.37
N ALA A 157 -3.03 12.12 1.62
CA ALA A 157 -3.34 13.01 2.73
C ALA A 157 -4.36 14.11 2.38
N LEU A 158 -4.77 14.22 1.10
CA LEU A 158 -5.80 15.14 0.63
C LEU A 158 -7.21 14.66 1.01
#